data_2c610153172af7bb5d98f1bb09518cdc
#
_entry.id   2c610153172af7bb5d98f1bb09518cdc
#
_cell.length_a   1.000
_cell.length_b   1.000
_cell.length_c   1.000
_cell.angle_alpha   90.00
_cell.angle_beta   90.00
_cell.angle_gamma   90.00
#
_symmetry.space_group_name_H-M   'P 1'
#
loop_
_entity.id
_entity.type
_entity.pdbx_description
1 polymer ?
#
loop_
_entity_poly.entity_id
_entity_poly.type
_entity_poly.pdbx_seq_one_letter_code
_entity_poly.pdbx_strand_id
1 'polypeptide(L)'
;KIWADAERLGGPVTWMNRTEITSGYVDAALKFIDTAAAKQQPFYVDLWPDDVHSPYFPPLEKWSPEKHRIYLAVLEEMDRQLGRLFERVRTDPALRANTVFVICSDNGPEPGAGSAGPFRGSKTQIFEGGLRSSLIVWAPGRMAKERIGGADAASVFAAMDLAPSLTRLAGLPAPAGLDGVDLSATLLGVTAPVPPRSLCWRRPPDRKTWAPALATPQPDLAIREGDWKLLCDYDGSKPLLFNLAKDRGETTDLAAREPAVVARLTSAVLAWHRSMPADNGPDLGTQSGKAGAKKKKK
;
A
#
# COMPACT_ATOMS: atom_id res chain seq x y z
N LYS A 1 -21.83 -11.11 0.06
CA LYS A 1 -21.46 -10.25 -1.09
C LYS A 1 -21.17 -8.87 -0.55
N ILE A 2 -20.05 -8.25 -0.94
CA ILE A 2 -19.52 -6.99 -0.37
C ILE A 2 -20.56 -5.85 -0.38
N TRP A 3 -21.28 -5.68 -1.48
CA TRP A 3 -22.30 -4.64 -1.58
C TRP A 3 -23.50 -4.84 -0.63
N ALA A 4 -23.91 -6.08 -0.39
CA ALA A 4 -24.98 -6.35 0.56
C ALA A 4 -24.56 -6.04 2.00
N ASP A 5 -23.27 -6.21 2.31
CA ASP A 5 -22.72 -5.81 3.61
C ASP A 5 -22.63 -4.27 3.73
N ALA A 6 -22.25 -3.58 2.67
CA ALA A 6 -22.22 -2.12 2.64
C ALA A 6 -23.64 -1.54 2.83
N GLU A 7 -24.63 -2.07 2.13
CA GLU A 7 -26.05 -1.67 2.30
C GLU A 7 -26.54 -1.94 3.73
N ARG A 8 -26.24 -3.11 4.27
CA ARG A 8 -26.60 -3.49 5.65
C ARG A 8 -25.99 -2.56 6.70
N LEU A 9 -24.80 -2.03 6.45
CA LEU A 9 -24.11 -1.07 7.30
C LEU A 9 -24.54 0.38 7.04
N GLY A 10 -25.51 0.61 6.16
CA GLY A 10 -26.03 1.93 5.84
C GLY A 10 -25.18 2.77 4.90
N GLY A 11 -24.19 2.17 4.27
CA GLY A 11 -23.39 2.82 3.24
C GLY A 11 -24.12 2.89 1.90
N PRO A 12 -24.07 4.03 1.18
CA PRO A 12 -24.66 4.09 -0.17
C PRO A 12 -23.83 3.24 -1.13
N VAL A 13 -24.51 2.46 -1.96
CA VAL A 13 -23.91 1.70 -3.06
C VAL A 13 -24.35 2.32 -4.37
N THR A 14 -23.38 2.77 -5.16
CA THR A 14 -23.61 3.34 -6.49
C THR A 14 -22.99 2.44 -7.54
N TRP A 15 -23.78 1.99 -8.50
CA TRP A 15 -23.32 1.21 -9.63
C TRP A 15 -22.92 2.14 -10.77
N MET A 16 -21.73 1.94 -11.34
CA MET A 16 -21.22 2.72 -12.46
C MET A 16 -20.32 1.87 -13.36
N ASN A 17 -20.06 2.37 -14.58
CA ASN A 17 -19.09 1.74 -15.47
C ASN A 17 -17.70 1.74 -14.84
N ARG A 18 -16.97 0.66 -15.03
CA ARG A 18 -15.62 0.51 -14.46
C ARG A 18 -14.67 1.59 -14.96
N THR A 19 -14.80 2.03 -16.20
CA THR A 19 -14.03 3.13 -16.79
C THR A 19 -14.26 4.49 -16.11
N GLU A 20 -15.35 4.64 -15.36
CA GLU A 20 -15.78 5.89 -14.72
C GLU A 20 -15.60 5.87 -13.20
N ILE A 21 -15.08 4.77 -12.66
CA ILE A 21 -15.05 4.55 -11.20
C ILE A 21 -14.24 5.63 -10.49
N THR A 22 -13.04 5.94 -10.96
CA THR A 22 -12.21 6.98 -10.37
C THR A 22 -12.84 8.36 -10.50
N SER A 23 -13.48 8.66 -11.64
CA SER A 23 -14.25 9.89 -11.84
C SER A 23 -15.35 10.05 -10.79
N GLY A 24 -16.12 8.99 -10.57
CA GLY A 24 -17.19 9.00 -9.56
C GLY A 24 -16.70 9.23 -8.13
N TYR A 25 -15.57 8.61 -7.76
CA TYR A 25 -14.95 8.88 -6.46
C TYR A 25 -14.48 10.33 -6.34
N VAL A 26 -13.87 10.88 -7.39
CA VAL A 26 -13.43 12.28 -7.43
C VAL A 26 -14.61 13.24 -7.33
N ASP A 27 -15.72 12.99 -8.03
CA ASP A 27 -16.93 13.79 -7.94
C ASP A 27 -17.50 13.82 -6.52
N ALA A 28 -17.57 12.66 -5.88
CA ALA A 28 -18.03 12.57 -4.48
C ALA A 28 -17.10 13.32 -3.52
N ALA A 29 -15.78 13.20 -3.70
CA ALA A 29 -14.79 13.89 -2.89
C ALA A 29 -14.87 15.42 -3.09
N LEU A 30 -14.97 15.90 -4.32
CA LEU A 30 -15.12 17.32 -4.62
C LEU A 30 -16.38 17.91 -3.98
N LYS A 31 -17.51 17.24 -4.12
CA LYS A 31 -18.77 17.66 -3.48
C LYS A 31 -18.64 17.74 -1.96
N PHE A 32 -17.96 16.79 -1.34
CA PHE A 32 -17.72 16.79 0.10
C PHE A 32 -16.81 17.96 0.51
N ILE A 33 -15.68 18.14 -0.20
CA ILE A 33 -14.73 19.23 0.04
C ILE A 33 -15.41 20.59 -0.10
N ASP A 34 -16.20 20.82 -1.17
CA ASP A 34 -16.91 22.07 -1.40
C ASP A 34 -17.92 22.36 -0.29
N THR A 35 -18.63 21.32 0.18
CA THR A 35 -19.58 21.45 1.27
C THR A 35 -18.89 21.84 2.59
N ALA A 36 -17.74 21.21 2.90
CA ALA A 36 -16.96 21.51 4.09
C ALA A 36 -16.34 22.92 4.01
N ALA A 37 -15.77 23.26 2.85
CA ALA A 37 -15.16 24.59 2.61
C ALA A 37 -16.20 25.73 2.75
N ALA A 38 -17.39 25.57 2.18
CA ALA A 38 -18.47 26.56 2.32
C ALA A 38 -18.90 26.78 3.76
N LYS A 39 -18.78 25.75 4.60
CA LYS A 39 -19.07 25.81 6.05
C LYS A 39 -17.85 26.17 6.90
N GLN A 40 -16.70 26.41 6.30
CA GLN A 40 -15.42 26.62 6.98
C GLN A 40 -15.09 25.49 7.98
N GLN A 41 -15.47 24.26 7.66
CA GLN A 41 -15.24 23.09 8.48
C GLN A 41 -13.96 22.35 8.05
N PRO A 42 -13.12 21.91 9.00
CA PRO A 42 -12.04 20.98 8.69
C PRO A 42 -12.60 19.71 8.09
N PHE A 43 -11.84 19.07 7.19
CA PHE A 43 -12.24 17.82 6.57
C PHE A 43 -11.07 16.84 6.48
N TYR A 44 -11.40 15.58 6.42
CA TYR A 44 -10.54 14.47 6.05
C TYR A 44 -11.22 13.65 4.96
N VAL A 45 -10.49 13.34 3.91
CA VAL A 45 -10.97 12.50 2.82
C VAL A 45 -9.99 11.34 2.66
N ASP A 46 -10.49 10.14 2.77
CA ASP A 46 -9.76 8.92 2.45
C ASP A 46 -10.34 8.37 1.14
N LEU A 47 -9.54 8.46 0.06
CA LEU A 47 -9.97 8.13 -1.29
C LEU A 47 -9.24 6.88 -1.76
N TRP A 48 -9.99 5.81 -1.99
CA TRP A 48 -9.46 4.51 -2.39
C TRP A 48 -9.96 4.15 -3.79
N PRO A 49 -9.36 4.71 -4.84
CA PRO A 49 -9.72 4.31 -6.20
C PRO A 49 -9.34 2.85 -6.43
N ASP A 50 -10.18 2.13 -7.20
CA ASP A 50 -9.90 0.74 -7.56
C ASP A 50 -8.88 0.63 -8.72
N ASP A 51 -8.64 1.72 -9.42
CA ASP A 51 -7.58 1.81 -10.41
C ASP A 51 -6.20 1.98 -9.71
N VAL A 52 -5.16 1.36 -10.22
CA VAL A 52 -5.11 0.50 -11.42
C VAL A 52 -5.06 -0.98 -11.01
N HIS A 53 -6.20 -1.62 -10.88
CA HIS A 53 -6.33 -3.03 -10.56
C HIS A 53 -6.95 -3.80 -11.73
N SER A 54 -6.47 -5.00 -12.01
CA SER A 54 -7.06 -5.86 -13.03
C SER A 54 -8.47 -6.34 -12.62
N PRO A 55 -9.39 -6.55 -13.58
CA PRO A 55 -9.24 -6.30 -15.01
C PRO A 55 -9.22 -4.81 -15.36
N TYR A 56 -8.39 -4.42 -16.34
CA TYR A 56 -8.16 -3.04 -16.74
C TYR A 56 -9.22 -2.55 -17.71
N PHE A 57 -9.82 -1.40 -17.44
CA PHE A 57 -10.84 -0.77 -18.27
C PHE A 57 -10.44 0.68 -18.63
N PRO A 58 -9.56 0.86 -19.61
CA PRO A 58 -9.21 2.19 -20.09
C PRO A 58 -10.35 2.81 -20.90
N PRO A 59 -10.29 4.12 -21.20
CA PRO A 59 -11.09 4.70 -22.26
C PRO A 59 -10.93 3.90 -23.58
N LEU A 60 -12.02 3.72 -24.31
CA LEU A 60 -12.05 2.83 -25.48
C LEU A 60 -11.00 3.17 -26.55
N GLU A 61 -10.74 4.45 -26.77
CA GLU A 61 -9.73 4.94 -27.71
C GLU A 61 -8.30 4.61 -27.31
N LYS A 62 -8.07 4.26 -26.03
CA LYS A 62 -6.77 3.86 -25.49
C LYS A 62 -6.64 2.36 -25.26
N TRP A 63 -7.61 1.59 -25.72
CA TRP A 63 -7.57 0.14 -25.54
C TRP A 63 -6.37 -0.49 -26.27
N SER A 64 -5.75 -1.48 -25.65
CA SER A 64 -4.62 -2.23 -26.22
C SER A 64 -4.68 -3.69 -25.77
N PRO A 65 -4.29 -4.65 -26.61
CA PRO A 65 -4.13 -6.04 -26.19
C PRO A 65 -2.91 -6.26 -25.32
N GLU A 66 -1.96 -5.33 -25.30
CA GLU A 66 -0.74 -5.42 -24.48
C GLU A 66 -1.02 -4.99 -23.04
N LYS A 67 -0.84 -5.92 -22.09
CA LYS A 67 -1.16 -5.73 -20.66
C LYS A 67 -0.51 -4.46 -20.07
N HIS A 68 0.74 -4.17 -20.41
CA HIS A 68 1.42 -2.98 -19.91
C HIS A 68 0.83 -1.69 -20.47
N ARG A 69 0.48 -1.64 -21.73
CA ARG A 69 -0.13 -0.46 -22.37
C ARG A 69 -1.51 -0.15 -21.81
N ILE A 70 -2.34 -1.19 -21.66
CA ILE A 70 -3.68 -0.99 -21.10
C ILE A 70 -3.61 -0.55 -19.63
N TYR A 71 -2.64 -1.08 -18.87
CA TYR A 71 -2.34 -0.63 -17.51
C TYR A 71 -1.97 0.86 -17.47
N LEU A 72 -1.06 1.30 -18.35
CA LEU A 72 -0.66 2.71 -18.41
C LEU A 72 -1.82 3.62 -18.83
N ALA A 73 -2.69 3.17 -19.72
CA ALA A 73 -3.86 3.95 -20.14
C ALA A 73 -4.86 4.16 -18.98
N VAL A 74 -5.05 3.16 -18.13
CA VAL A 74 -5.87 3.28 -16.91
C VAL A 74 -5.19 4.19 -15.87
N LEU A 75 -3.88 4.06 -15.69
CA LEU A 75 -3.10 4.93 -14.79
C LEU A 75 -3.17 6.40 -15.22
N GLU A 76 -3.03 6.68 -16.51
CA GLU A 76 -3.15 8.03 -17.07
C GLU A 76 -4.55 8.62 -16.84
N GLU A 77 -5.59 7.82 -17.01
CA GLU A 77 -6.96 8.27 -16.75
C GLU A 77 -7.19 8.53 -15.26
N MET A 78 -6.69 7.66 -14.37
CA MET A 78 -6.72 7.86 -12.93
C MET A 78 -6.01 9.18 -12.55
N ASP A 79 -4.81 9.41 -13.06
CA ASP A 79 -4.04 10.64 -12.81
C ASP A 79 -4.81 11.88 -13.26
N ARG A 80 -5.39 11.84 -14.46
CA ARG A 80 -6.23 12.93 -15.01
C ARG A 80 -7.43 13.24 -14.10
N GLN A 81 -8.10 12.22 -13.57
CA GLN A 81 -9.24 12.40 -12.67
C GLN A 81 -8.80 12.96 -11.32
N LEU A 82 -7.73 12.40 -10.73
CA LEU A 82 -7.18 12.91 -9.47
C LEU A 82 -6.68 14.36 -9.62
N GLY A 83 -6.18 14.74 -10.79
CA GLY A 83 -5.78 16.11 -11.12
C GLY A 83 -6.85 17.15 -10.82
N ARG A 84 -8.13 16.80 -10.89
CA ARG A 84 -9.27 17.67 -10.57
C ARG A 84 -9.30 18.06 -9.09
N LEU A 85 -8.92 17.14 -8.20
CA LEU A 85 -8.79 17.43 -6.75
C LEU A 85 -7.64 18.41 -6.49
N PHE A 86 -6.50 18.19 -7.14
CA PHE A 86 -5.36 19.11 -7.04
C PHE A 86 -5.71 20.50 -7.56
N GLU A 87 -6.42 20.57 -8.69
CA GLU A 87 -6.83 21.86 -9.27
C GLU A 87 -7.80 22.61 -8.35
N ARG A 88 -8.76 21.90 -7.74
CA ARG A 88 -9.68 22.50 -6.78
C ARG A 88 -8.97 23.15 -5.60
N VAL A 89 -7.96 22.46 -5.05
CA VAL A 89 -7.17 22.98 -3.93
C VAL A 89 -6.22 24.09 -4.39
N ARG A 90 -5.62 23.96 -5.57
CA ARG A 90 -4.66 24.92 -6.11
C ARG A 90 -5.27 26.30 -6.36
N THR A 91 -6.50 26.33 -6.86
CA THR A 91 -7.22 27.53 -7.26
C THR A 91 -7.91 28.26 -6.09
N ASP A 92 -8.08 27.61 -4.96
CA ASP A 92 -8.69 28.18 -3.76
C ASP A 92 -7.59 28.56 -2.74
N PRO A 93 -7.36 29.86 -2.46
CA PRO A 93 -6.28 30.28 -1.56
C PRO A 93 -6.39 29.70 -0.14
N ALA A 94 -7.61 29.54 0.39
CA ALA A 94 -7.82 29.02 1.74
C ALA A 94 -7.50 27.53 1.81
N LEU A 95 -7.97 26.75 0.84
CA LEU A 95 -7.64 25.33 0.73
C LEU A 95 -6.14 25.13 0.46
N ARG A 96 -5.57 25.89 -0.46
CA ARG A 96 -4.14 25.82 -0.80
C ARG A 96 -3.25 26.07 0.41
N ALA A 97 -3.63 27.00 1.28
CA ALA A 97 -2.84 27.35 2.46
C ALA A 97 -2.83 26.21 3.52
N ASN A 98 -3.87 25.37 3.58
CA ASN A 98 -4.05 24.46 4.70
C ASN A 98 -4.49 23.03 4.31
N THR A 99 -4.22 22.59 3.09
CA THR A 99 -4.50 21.21 2.66
C THR A 99 -3.21 20.44 2.49
N VAL A 100 -3.24 19.18 2.90
CA VAL A 100 -2.17 18.19 2.70
C VAL A 100 -2.75 17.02 1.92
N PHE A 101 -2.17 16.71 0.77
CA PHE A 101 -2.39 15.46 0.05
C PHE A 101 -1.28 14.47 0.40
N VAL A 102 -1.68 13.26 0.69
CA VAL A 102 -0.76 12.11 0.82
C VAL A 102 -1.24 11.05 -0.14
N ILE A 103 -0.36 10.61 -1.04
CA ILE A 103 -0.67 9.63 -2.07
C ILE A 103 0.31 8.48 -1.93
N CYS A 104 -0.21 7.28 -1.82
CA CYS A 104 0.59 6.06 -1.81
C CYS A 104 -0.16 4.91 -2.50
N SER A 105 0.57 3.89 -2.90
CA SER A 105 -0.03 2.62 -3.31
C SER A 105 -0.12 1.68 -2.11
N ASP A 106 -1.10 0.78 -2.11
CA ASP A 106 -1.31 -0.24 -1.09
C ASP A 106 -0.26 -1.35 -1.14
N ASN A 107 0.29 -1.62 -2.32
CA ASN A 107 1.30 -2.66 -2.58
C ASN A 107 2.16 -2.34 -3.81
N GLY A 108 3.12 -3.21 -4.08
CA GLY A 108 3.90 -3.15 -5.32
C GLY A 108 3.09 -3.49 -6.58
N PRO A 109 3.66 -3.30 -7.77
CA PRO A 109 2.95 -3.43 -9.04
C PRO A 109 2.49 -4.85 -9.33
N GLU A 110 1.41 -4.96 -10.10
CA GLU A 110 0.93 -6.26 -10.58
C GLU A 110 1.94 -6.85 -11.59
N PRO A 111 2.28 -8.14 -11.46
CA PRO A 111 3.21 -8.82 -12.36
C PRO A 111 2.80 -8.70 -13.83
N GLY A 112 3.75 -8.31 -14.69
CA GLY A 112 3.53 -8.18 -16.14
C GLY A 112 2.68 -6.98 -16.57
N ALA A 113 2.29 -6.11 -15.62
CA ALA A 113 1.58 -4.87 -15.93
C ALA A 113 2.41 -3.65 -15.55
N GLY A 114 2.71 -3.48 -14.27
CA GLY A 114 3.57 -2.42 -13.77
C GLY A 114 5.02 -2.86 -13.60
N SER A 115 5.86 -1.95 -13.10
CA SER A 115 7.26 -2.18 -12.82
C SER A 115 7.64 -1.70 -11.42
N ALA A 116 8.33 -2.55 -10.66
CA ALA A 116 8.92 -2.17 -9.38
C ALA A 116 10.28 -1.46 -9.54
N GLY A 117 10.68 -1.11 -10.75
CA GLY A 117 11.99 -0.53 -11.02
C GLY A 117 13.13 -1.48 -10.63
N PRO A 118 14.10 -1.02 -9.82
CA PRO A 118 15.24 -1.86 -9.42
C PRO A 118 14.93 -2.85 -8.30
N PHE A 119 13.71 -2.85 -7.74
CA PHE A 119 13.36 -3.66 -6.58
C PHE A 119 12.92 -5.06 -6.99
N ARG A 120 13.38 -6.07 -6.27
CA ARG A 120 12.98 -7.46 -6.47
C ARG A 120 11.53 -7.68 -6.07
N GLY A 121 10.82 -8.49 -6.85
CA GLY A 121 9.44 -8.90 -6.55
C GLY A 121 8.38 -7.95 -7.07
N SER A 122 7.14 -8.22 -6.69
CA SER A 122 5.93 -7.53 -7.14
C SER A 122 4.80 -7.79 -6.17
N LYS A 123 3.60 -7.32 -6.45
CA LYS A 123 2.38 -7.62 -5.69
C LYS A 123 2.34 -9.09 -5.25
N THR A 124 1.89 -9.36 -4.03
CA THR A 124 1.83 -10.66 -3.33
C THR A 124 3.15 -11.18 -2.76
N GLN A 125 4.28 -10.53 -3.02
CA GLN A 125 5.58 -10.91 -2.48
C GLN A 125 6.04 -9.93 -1.40
N ILE A 126 6.87 -10.39 -0.46
CA ILE A 126 7.42 -9.57 0.63
C ILE A 126 8.87 -9.10 0.41
N PHE A 127 9.37 -9.25 -0.83
CA PHE A 127 10.54 -8.51 -1.30
C PHE A 127 10.23 -7.02 -1.47
N GLU A 128 11.24 -6.17 -1.58
CA GLU A 128 11.07 -4.72 -1.66
C GLU A 128 10.11 -4.29 -2.79
N GLY A 129 10.13 -4.96 -3.95
CA GLY A 129 9.24 -4.67 -5.07
C GLY A 129 7.77 -4.99 -4.80
N GLY A 130 7.47 -5.84 -3.82
CA GLY A 130 6.09 -6.09 -3.41
C GLY A 130 5.61 -5.22 -2.25
N LEU A 131 6.53 -4.77 -1.39
CA LEU A 131 6.22 -3.98 -0.19
C LEU A 131 6.39 -2.48 -0.39
N ARG A 132 7.41 -2.08 -1.15
CA ARG A 132 7.78 -0.69 -1.30
C ARG A 132 6.90 -0.02 -2.34
N SER A 133 6.24 1.05 -1.95
CA SER A 133 5.45 1.90 -2.83
C SER A 133 5.92 3.34 -2.76
N SER A 134 5.55 4.13 -3.76
CA SER A 134 5.79 5.57 -3.73
C SER A 134 4.93 6.21 -2.65
N LEU A 135 5.51 7.16 -1.91
CA LEU A 135 4.78 8.06 -1.01
C LEU A 135 5.02 9.48 -1.51
N ILE A 136 3.96 10.14 -1.95
CA ILE A 136 4.00 11.50 -2.48
C ILE A 136 3.21 12.39 -1.53
N VAL A 137 3.81 13.51 -1.11
CA VAL A 137 3.14 14.52 -0.29
C VAL A 137 3.10 15.83 -1.05
N TRP A 138 1.91 16.40 -1.20
CA TRP A 138 1.71 17.72 -1.76
C TRP A 138 0.95 18.60 -0.76
N ALA A 139 1.60 19.64 -0.26
CA ALA A 139 1.08 20.52 0.77
C ALA A 139 1.61 21.95 0.54
N PRO A 140 1.12 22.66 -0.48
CA PRO A 140 1.75 23.89 -0.98
C PRO A 140 1.85 25.02 0.03
N GLY A 141 0.94 25.07 1.01
CA GLY A 141 0.97 26.07 2.09
C GLY A 141 1.63 25.58 3.39
N ARG A 142 2.02 24.30 3.47
CA ARG A 142 2.52 23.68 4.70
C ARG A 142 3.88 23.00 4.56
N MET A 143 4.28 22.68 3.33
CA MET A 143 5.57 22.06 3.05
C MET A 143 6.72 23.01 3.33
N ALA A 144 7.80 22.51 3.92
CA ALA A 144 9.06 23.24 4.03
C ALA A 144 9.55 23.64 2.62
N LYS A 145 9.78 24.94 2.41
CA LYS A 145 10.04 25.50 1.06
C LYS A 145 11.22 24.84 0.34
N GLU A 146 12.26 24.53 1.09
CA GLU A 146 13.49 23.90 0.63
C GLU A 146 13.30 22.43 0.22
N ARG A 147 12.15 21.85 0.53
CA ARG A 147 11.80 20.45 0.22
C ARG A 147 10.82 20.31 -0.95
N ILE A 148 10.30 21.44 -1.43
CA ILE A 148 9.38 21.42 -2.58
C ILE A 148 10.10 20.89 -3.82
N GLY A 149 9.52 19.87 -4.46
CA GLY A 149 10.12 19.18 -5.62
C GLY A 149 11.29 18.26 -5.26
N GLY A 150 11.62 18.11 -3.97
CA GLY A 150 12.67 17.20 -3.50
C GLY A 150 12.18 15.78 -3.26
N ALA A 151 13.14 14.90 -2.96
CA ALA A 151 12.88 13.52 -2.55
C ALA A 151 13.57 13.23 -1.22
N ASP A 152 12.93 12.41 -0.40
CA ASP A 152 13.53 11.84 0.81
C ASP A 152 13.83 10.35 0.57
N ALA A 153 15.11 10.03 0.45
CA ALA A 153 15.57 8.66 0.24
C ALA A 153 16.02 7.97 1.54
N ALA A 154 16.04 8.69 2.65
CA ALA A 154 16.57 8.20 3.93
C ALA A 154 15.47 7.74 4.89
N SER A 155 14.35 8.45 4.92
CA SER A 155 13.26 8.11 5.83
C SER A 155 12.55 6.82 5.43
N VAL A 156 12.22 6.00 6.42
CA VAL A 156 11.42 4.78 6.24
C VAL A 156 10.04 5.02 6.83
N PHE A 157 9.05 5.09 5.95
CA PHE A 157 7.65 5.28 6.27
C PHE A 157 6.88 3.98 6.05
N ALA A 158 6.00 3.63 6.97
CA ALA A 158 5.08 2.49 6.82
C ALA A 158 3.63 3.01 6.82
N ALA A 159 2.72 2.32 6.14
CA ALA A 159 1.33 2.75 6.04
C ALA A 159 0.66 2.96 7.41
N MET A 160 1.04 2.18 8.42
CA MET A 160 0.54 2.34 9.79
C MET A 160 0.92 3.69 10.43
N ASP A 161 1.92 4.40 9.89
CA ASP A 161 2.34 5.73 10.38
C ASP A 161 1.41 6.84 9.90
N LEU A 162 0.57 6.57 8.91
CA LEU A 162 -0.38 7.57 8.39
C LEU A 162 -1.37 8.00 9.47
N ALA A 163 -1.96 7.07 10.20
CA ALA A 163 -2.97 7.38 11.21
C ALA A 163 -2.46 8.34 12.31
N PRO A 164 -1.36 8.06 13.03
CA PRO A 164 -0.83 9.00 14.02
C PRO A 164 -0.34 10.31 13.40
N SER A 165 0.29 10.25 12.22
CA SER A 165 0.82 11.44 11.55
C SER A 165 -0.28 12.39 11.07
N LEU A 166 -1.32 11.87 10.42
CA LEU A 166 -2.45 12.68 9.94
C LEU A 166 -3.27 13.24 11.11
N THR A 167 -3.47 12.46 12.17
CA THR A 167 -4.10 12.94 13.40
C THR A 167 -3.33 14.11 14.00
N ARG A 168 -2.01 14.01 14.05
CA ARG A 168 -1.14 15.09 14.52
C ARG A 168 -1.21 16.33 13.61
N LEU A 169 -1.22 16.16 12.29
CA LEU A 169 -1.40 17.27 11.34
C LEU A 169 -2.73 17.98 11.49
N ALA A 170 -3.77 17.27 11.91
CA ALA A 170 -5.08 17.82 12.23
C ALA A 170 -5.13 18.53 13.59
N GLY A 171 -4.03 18.57 14.36
CA GLY A 171 -3.97 19.18 15.68
C GLY A 171 -4.64 18.36 16.79
N LEU A 172 -4.91 17.09 16.53
CA LEU A 172 -5.55 16.19 17.49
C LEU A 172 -4.51 15.29 18.19
N PRO A 173 -4.79 14.81 19.40
CA PRO A 173 -3.95 13.82 20.05
C PRO A 173 -4.02 12.48 19.29
N ALA A 174 -2.88 11.84 19.07
CA ALA A 174 -2.85 10.52 18.49
C ALA A 174 -3.58 9.51 19.41
N PRO A 175 -4.42 8.62 18.88
CA PRO A 175 -5.02 7.55 19.65
C PRO A 175 -3.95 6.67 20.31
N ALA A 176 -4.22 6.17 21.51
CA ALA A 176 -3.31 5.24 22.18
C ALA A 176 -3.36 3.85 21.49
N GLY A 177 -2.25 3.12 21.60
CA GLY A 177 -2.20 1.72 21.12
C GLY A 177 -2.03 1.56 19.61
N LEU A 178 -1.63 2.61 18.89
CA LEU A 178 -1.27 2.50 17.48
C LEU A 178 0.12 1.86 17.32
N ASP A 179 0.27 0.97 16.34
CA ASP A 179 1.57 0.39 15.96
C ASP A 179 2.45 1.39 15.19
N GLY A 180 1.84 2.36 14.53
CA GLY A 180 2.54 3.42 13.80
C GLY A 180 3.10 4.51 14.70
N VAL A 181 4.07 5.24 14.18
CA VAL A 181 4.68 6.40 14.85
C VAL A 181 4.31 7.71 14.13
N ASP A 182 4.30 8.81 14.88
CA ASP A 182 4.07 10.14 14.32
C ASP A 182 5.29 10.59 13.50
N LEU A 183 5.12 10.68 12.19
CA LEU A 183 6.07 11.20 11.22
C LEU A 183 5.53 12.45 10.50
N SER A 184 4.63 13.19 11.13
CA SER A 184 3.99 14.38 10.56
C SER A 184 4.99 15.45 10.11
N ALA A 185 6.06 15.66 10.88
CA ALA A 185 7.15 16.57 10.50
C ALA A 185 7.84 16.11 9.21
N THR A 186 8.15 14.81 9.11
CA THR A 186 8.78 14.21 7.92
C THR A 186 7.88 14.34 6.70
N LEU A 187 6.57 14.14 6.84
CA LEU A 187 5.59 14.32 5.75
C LEU A 187 5.59 15.76 5.22
N LEU A 188 5.82 16.75 6.07
CA LEU A 188 5.91 18.16 5.67
C LEU A 188 7.33 18.57 5.26
N GLY A 189 8.25 17.64 5.11
CA GLY A 189 9.62 17.89 4.68
C GLY A 189 10.53 18.45 5.77
N VAL A 190 10.10 18.51 7.01
CA VAL A 190 10.96 18.85 8.14
C VAL A 190 11.78 17.64 8.52
N THR A 191 13.10 17.78 8.51
CA THR A 191 14.01 16.71 8.93
C THR A 191 13.83 16.44 10.42
N ALA A 192 13.31 15.26 10.75
CA ALA A 192 13.17 14.80 12.12
C ALA A 192 13.75 13.39 12.24
N PRO A 193 14.37 13.03 13.37
CA PRO A 193 14.83 11.67 13.57
C PRO A 193 13.65 10.69 13.52
N VAL A 194 13.73 9.68 12.67
CA VAL A 194 12.80 8.55 12.70
C VAL A 194 13.32 7.59 13.78
N PRO A 195 12.49 7.22 14.76
CA PRO A 195 12.94 6.30 15.80
C PRO A 195 13.41 4.97 15.20
N PRO A 196 14.52 4.40 15.70
CA PRO A 196 14.90 3.05 15.34
C PRO A 196 13.77 2.08 15.65
N ARG A 197 13.34 1.30 14.66
CA ARG A 197 12.27 0.32 14.83
C ARG A 197 12.43 -0.84 13.88
N SER A 198 11.79 -1.95 14.23
CA SER A 198 11.64 -3.08 13.34
C SER A 198 10.28 -3.00 12.65
N LEU A 199 10.28 -3.20 11.34
CA LEU A 199 9.06 -3.36 10.55
C LEU A 199 8.95 -4.83 10.16
N CYS A 200 7.80 -5.43 10.45
CA CYS A 200 7.55 -6.83 10.18
C CYS A 200 6.38 -7.01 9.22
N TRP A 201 6.46 -8.03 8.41
CA TRP A 201 5.41 -8.43 7.46
C TRP A 201 5.17 -9.92 7.52
N ARG A 202 3.92 -10.29 7.33
CA ARG A 202 3.48 -11.67 7.17
C ARG A 202 2.65 -11.77 5.91
N ARG A 203 3.00 -12.70 5.05
CA ARG A 203 2.26 -13.03 3.84
C ARG A 203 1.31 -14.20 4.15
N PRO A 204 0.09 -14.26 3.56
CA PRO A 204 -0.71 -15.48 3.60
C PRO A 204 0.05 -16.65 2.99
N PRO A 205 -0.17 -17.89 3.43
CA PRO A 205 0.44 -19.09 2.85
C PRO A 205 0.21 -19.17 1.34
N ASP A 206 1.18 -19.76 0.61
CA ASP A 206 1.05 -19.97 -0.83
C ASP A 206 -0.20 -20.80 -1.14
N ARG A 207 -1.07 -20.27 -1.97
CA ARG A 207 -2.28 -20.93 -2.43
C ARG A 207 -2.16 -21.21 -3.91
N LYS A 208 -2.27 -22.48 -4.30
CA LYS A 208 -2.21 -22.93 -5.69
C LYS A 208 -3.17 -22.21 -6.63
N THR A 209 -4.25 -21.66 -6.08
CA THR A 209 -5.30 -20.98 -6.82
C THR A 209 -5.06 -19.48 -7.02
N TRP A 210 -4.19 -18.84 -6.23
CA TRP A 210 -4.02 -17.38 -6.22
C TRP A 210 -2.78 -16.89 -6.98
N ALA A 211 -1.78 -17.72 -7.09
CA ALA A 211 -0.52 -17.34 -7.70
C ALA A 211 0.06 -18.44 -8.57
N PRO A 212 -0.64 -18.86 -9.64
CA PRO A 212 -0.11 -19.87 -10.56
C PRO A 212 1.20 -19.43 -11.23
N ALA A 213 1.49 -18.11 -11.21
CA ALA A 213 2.72 -17.53 -11.75
C ALA A 213 3.91 -17.59 -10.80
N LEU A 214 3.71 -17.88 -9.51
CA LEU A 214 4.81 -18.06 -8.57
C LEU A 214 5.28 -19.52 -8.65
N ALA A 215 6.17 -19.78 -9.60
CA ALA A 215 6.73 -21.13 -9.84
C ALA A 215 7.56 -21.68 -8.67
N THR A 216 7.89 -20.85 -7.68
CA THR A 216 8.69 -21.22 -6.51
C THR A 216 8.01 -20.76 -5.23
N PRO A 217 8.12 -21.55 -4.13
CA PRO A 217 7.69 -21.10 -2.82
C PRO A 217 8.30 -19.76 -2.46
N GLN A 218 7.49 -18.88 -1.87
CA GLN A 218 7.93 -17.54 -1.46
C GLN A 218 8.09 -17.51 0.05
N PRO A 219 9.02 -16.68 0.59
CA PRO A 219 9.12 -16.47 2.02
C PRO A 219 7.80 -15.97 2.62
N ASP A 220 7.51 -16.37 3.86
CA ASP A 220 6.25 -16.08 4.54
C ASP A 220 6.35 -14.87 5.46
N LEU A 221 7.53 -14.67 6.06
CA LEU A 221 7.81 -13.61 7.02
C LEU A 221 8.95 -12.73 6.53
N ALA A 222 8.87 -11.45 6.82
CA ALA A 222 9.97 -10.51 6.65
C ALA A 222 10.08 -9.58 7.85
N ILE A 223 11.31 -9.16 8.15
CA ILE A 223 11.63 -8.11 9.11
C ILE A 223 12.69 -7.18 8.52
N ARG A 224 12.46 -5.88 8.66
CA ARG A 224 13.45 -4.85 8.37
C ARG A 224 13.82 -4.12 9.65
N GLU A 225 15.12 -4.01 9.91
CA GLU A 225 15.68 -3.24 10.99
C GLU A 225 16.88 -2.42 10.48
N GLY A 226 16.72 -1.12 10.41
CA GLY A 226 17.68 -0.25 9.75
C GLY A 226 17.89 -0.65 8.28
N ASP A 227 19.14 -0.96 7.94
CA ASP A 227 19.53 -1.40 6.59
C ASP A 227 19.38 -2.91 6.38
N TRP A 228 19.20 -3.68 7.43
CA TRP A 228 19.04 -5.13 7.32
C TRP A 228 17.60 -5.52 7.04
N LYS A 229 17.43 -6.45 6.11
CA LYS A 229 16.16 -7.11 5.85
C LYS A 229 16.35 -8.61 5.79
N LEU A 230 15.60 -9.33 6.62
CA LEU A 230 15.58 -10.78 6.65
C LEU A 230 14.21 -11.25 6.18
N LEU A 231 14.20 -12.31 5.37
CA LEU A 231 13.00 -13.06 4.99
C LEU A 231 13.19 -14.52 5.39
N CYS A 232 12.12 -15.20 5.80
CA CYS A 232 12.15 -16.64 6.13
C CYS A 232 10.77 -17.28 5.99
N ASP A 233 10.70 -18.60 6.09
CA ASP A 233 9.45 -19.34 6.20
C ASP A 233 8.84 -19.16 7.61
N TYR A 234 7.59 -19.60 7.83
CA TYR A 234 6.88 -19.45 9.12
C TYR A 234 7.57 -20.09 10.31
N ASP A 235 8.40 -21.11 10.07
CA ASP A 235 9.20 -21.78 11.12
C ASP A 235 10.59 -21.17 11.31
N GLY A 236 10.92 -20.13 10.55
CA GLY A 236 12.23 -19.49 10.54
C GLY A 236 13.25 -20.17 9.65
N SER A 237 12.87 -21.22 8.94
CA SER A 237 13.76 -21.89 7.98
C SER A 237 13.98 -21.06 6.71
N LYS A 238 14.99 -21.44 5.94
CA LYS A 238 15.40 -20.82 4.66
C LYS A 238 15.58 -19.29 4.76
N PRO A 239 16.33 -18.79 5.74
CA PRO A 239 16.54 -17.36 5.88
C PRO A 239 17.30 -16.80 4.68
N LEU A 240 16.83 -15.66 4.18
CA LEU A 240 17.51 -14.79 3.22
C LEU A 240 17.80 -13.47 3.92
N LEU A 241 19.02 -12.96 3.82
CA LEU A 241 19.43 -11.71 4.46
C LEU A 241 20.01 -10.73 3.44
N PHE A 242 19.52 -9.50 3.45
CA PHE A 242 19.95 -8.44 2.57
C PHE A 242 20.35 -7.17 3.33
N ASN A 243 21.30 -6.41 2.78
CA ASN A 243 21.62 -5.06 3.24
C ASN A 243 21.07 -4.05 2.24
N LEU A 244 19.94 -3.43 2.54
CA LEU A 244 19.21 -2.55 1.63
C LEU A 244 19.94 -1.23 1.30
N ALA A 245 20.90 -0.79 2.11
CA ALA A 245 21.70 0.38 1.78
C ALA A 245 22.66 0.10 0.63
N LYS A 246 23.14 -1.15 0.50
CA LYS A 246 24.10 -1.59 -0.51
C LYS A 246 23.45 -2.33 -1.68
N ASP A 247 22.34 -3.00 -1.42
CA ASP A 247 21.63 -3.87 -2.36
C ASP A 247 20.12 -3.70 -2.24
N ARG A 248 19.59 -2.65 -2.85
CA ARG A 248 18.16 -2.37 -2.88
C ARG A 248 17.34 -3.39 -3.66
N GLY A 249 18.00 -4.13 -4.56
CA GLY A 249 17.40 -5.14 -5.42
C GLY A 249 17.32 -6.52 -4.79
N GLU A 250 17.82 -6.71 -3.56
CA GLU A 250 17.82 -7.99 -2.85
C GLU A 250 18.42 -9.12 -3.72
N THR A 251 19.56 -8.83 -4.35
CA THR A 251 20.23 -9.72 -5.32
C THR A 251 21.29 -10.60 -4.68
N THR A 252 21.86 -10.16 -3.53
CA THR A 252 22.97 -10.85 -2.87
C THR A 252 22.56 -11.29 -1.47
N ASP A 253 22.33 -12.59 -1.32
CA ASP A 253 22.03 -13.17 0.00
C ASP A 253 23.28 -13.20 0.89
N LEU A 254 23.18 -12.59 2.05
CA LEU A 254 24.26 -12.49 3.05
C LEU A 254 24.04 -13.45 4.24
N ALA A 255 23.05 -14.31 4.22
CA ALA A 255 22.69 -15.16 5.36
C ALA A 255 23.87 -16.02 5.87
N ALA A 256 24.63 -16.61 4.95
CA ALA A 256 25.80 -17.41 5.32
C ALA A 256 26.98 -16.57 5.87
N ARG A 257 27.03 -15.27 5.53
CA ARG A 257 28.13 -14.37 5.94
C ARG A 257 27.86 -13.66 7.25
N GLU A 258 26.60 -13.52 7.62
CA GLU A 258 26.13 -12.74 8.78
C GLU A 258 25.25 -13.57 9.73
N PRO A 259 25.75 -14.74 10.24
CA PRO A 259 24.91 -15.67 11.02
C PRO A 259 24.37 -15.07 12.31
N ALA A 260 25.07 -14.15 12.94
CA ALA A 260 24.61 -13.47 14.15
C ALA A 260 23.41 -12.54 13.84
N VAL A 261 23.42 -11.82 12.72
CA VAL A 261 22.31 -10.99 12.28
C VAL A 261 21.10 -11.87 11.92
N VAL A 262 21.32 -12.97 11.21
CA VAL A 262 20.27 -13.94 10.86
C VAL A 262 19.60 -14.46 12.14
N ALA A 263 20.36 -14.96 13.10
CA ALA A 263 19.81 -15.52 14.34
C ALA A 263 18.96 -14.48 15.10
N ARG A 264 19.45 -13.26 15.24
CA ARG A 264 18.76 -12.17 15.91
C ARG A 264 17.46 -11.77 15.21
N LEU A 265 17.50 -11.53 13.92
CA LEU A 265 16.32 -11.09 13.15
C LEU A 265 15.29 -12.21 13.01
N THR A 266 15.72 -13.46 12.81
CA THR A 266 14.82 -14.61 12.80
C THR A 266 14.09 -14.75 14.15
N SER A 267 14.82 -14.65 15.26
CA SER A 267 14.20 -14.66 16.60
C SER A 267 13.17 -13.55 16.76
N ALA A 268 13.50 -12.34 16.32
CA ALA A 268 12.61 -11.17 16.42
C ALA A 268 11.34 -11.33 15.57
N VAL A 269 11.46 -11.74 14.32
CA VAL A 269 10.28 -11.91 13.43
C VAL A 269 9.38 -13.04 13.86
N LEU A 270 9.95 -14.13 14.39
CA LEU A 270 9.18 -15.24 14.94
C LEU A 270 8.46 -14.85 16.25
N ALA A 271 9.09 -14.04 17.10
CA ALA A 271 8.44 -13.50 18.29
C ALA A 271 7.25 -12.61 17.93
N TRP A 272 7.44 -11.70 16.96
CA TRP A 272 6.36 -10.87 16.43
C TRP A 272 5.26 -11.72 15.80
N HIS A 273 5.60 -12.71 14.95
CA HIS A 273 4.62 -13.59 14.33
C HIS A 273 3.75 -14.32 15.36
N ARG A 274 4.35 -14.83 16.44
CA ARG A 274 3.61 -15.49 17.52
C ARG A 274 2.70 -14.55 18.32
N SER A 275 3.02 -13.25 18.36
CA SER A 275 2.17 -12.25 19.03
C SER A 275 0.96 -11.82 18.18
N MET A 276 0.97 -12.11 16.88
CA MET A 276 -0.13 -11.78 15.99
C MET A 276 -1.30 -12.76 16.17
N PRO A 277 -2.54 -12.31 15.93
CA PRO A 277 -3.67 -13.22 15.85
C PRO A 277 -3.42 -14.35 14.86
N ALA A 278 -3.91 -15.53 15.14
CA ALA A 278 -3.90 -16.63 14.19
C ALA A 278 -4.53 -16.16 12.87
N ASP A 279 -3.99 -16.62 11.74
CA ASP A 279 -4.62 -16.37 10.45
C ASP A 279 -5.97 -17.10 10.40
N ASN A 280 -7.04 -16.34 10.60
CA ASN A 280 -8.43 -16.83 10.57
C ASN A 280 -8.97 -16.89 9.13
N GLY A 281 -8.15 -16.63 8.13
CA GLY A 281 -8.55 -16.78 6.74
C GLY A 281 -8.97 -18.23 6.48
N PRO A 282 -10.10 -18.47 5.80
CA PRO A 282 -10.46 -19.84 5.44
C PRO A 282 -9.34 -20.45 4.62
N ASP A 283 -8.92 -21.66 4.98
CA ASP A 283 -8.07 -22.46 4.12
C ASP A 283 -8.84 -22.81 2.84
N LEU A 284 -8.74 -21.92 1.87
CA LEU A 284 -9.42 -22.10 0.58
C LEU A 284 -8.86 -23.32 -0.18
N GLY A 285 -7.71 -23.87 0.25
CA GLY A 285 -7.12 -25.09 -0.30
C GLY A 285 -7.91 -26.36 0.03
N THR A 286 -8.61 -26.40 1.18
CA THR A 286 -9.39 -27.56 1.60
C THR A 286 -10.84 -27.56 1.12
N GLN A 287 -11.40 -26.42 0.72
CA GLN A 287 -12.79 -26.36 0.22
C GLN A 287 -12.95 -26.78 -1.23
N SER A 288 -11.92 -26.81 -2.05
CA SER A 288 -12.01 -27.27 -3.45
C SER A 288 -12.18 -28.81 -3.60
N GLY A 289 -11.93 -29.57 -2.53
CA GLY A 289 -12.08 -31.04 -2.55
C GLY A 289 -13.50 -31.57 -2.33
N LYS A 290 -14.45 -30.77 -1.86
CA LYS A 290 -15.81 -31.25 -1.54
C LYS A 290 -16.91 -30.87 -2.52
N ALA A 291 -16.62 -30.06 -3.53
CA ALA A 291 -17.63 -29.67 -4.52
C ALA A 291 -17.82 -30.67 -5.68
N GLY A 292 -17.04 -31.77 -5.73
CA GLY A 292 -17.02 -32.74 -6.84
C GLY A 292 -17.89 -34.00 -6.68
N ALA A 293 -18.55 -34.19 -5.54
CA ALA A 293 -19.37 -35.39 -5.32
C ALA A 293 -20.87 -35.14 -5.50
N LYS A 294 -21.29 -34.58 -6.66
CA LYS A 294 -22.69 -34.71 -7.07
C LYS A 294 -22.93 -36.08 -7.64
N LYS A 295 -23.59 -36.90 -6.83
CA LYS A 295 -24.14 -38.20 -7.19
C LYS A 295 -24.78 -38.18 -8.57
N LYS A 296 -24.28 -39.01 -9.49
CA LYS A 296 -25.10 -39.59 -10.55
C LYS A 296 -26.14 -40.45 -9.87
N LYS A 297 -27.39 -40.00 -9.80
CA LYS A 297 -28.55 -40.86 -9.61
C LYS A 297 -29.10 -41.18 -10.98
N LYS A 298 -29.38 -42.47 -11.13
CA LYS A 298 -29.99 -43.17 -12.27
C LYS A 298 -31.24 -42.50 -12.80
#